data_7b94d31c96a3dbcb0705b801c3cdf167
#
_entry.id   7b94d31c96a3dbcb0705b801c3cdf167
#
_cell.length_a   1.000
_cell.length_b   1.000
_cell.length_c   1.000
_cell.angle_alpha   90.00
_cell.angle_beta   90.00
_cell.angle_gamma   90.00
#
_symmetry.space_group_name_H-M   'P 1'
#
loop_
_entity.id
_entity.type
_entity.pdbx_description
1 polymer ?
#
loop_
_entity_poly.entity_id
_entity_poly.type
_entity_poly.pdbx_seq_one_letter_code
_entity_poly.pdbx_strand_id
1 'polypeptide(L)'
;MTYQTFKQQIRQSLQDAFGSDVSIILQDILKNNNTHLDGLTVLTPGCNISPTIYLNDYFHAYENGRPISDICTEIRDIYQQNKPAHSVDISFFTCYEKVQSRIIFKLINYERNKALLTDVPHFRFLDLAIVFNCLIGIDPDDISQSFSEEKISCSPSASGSSATILIHNHHLSFWNITKDDLYALACKNTPDLQHYELRNMSDVLKELLSDDDSSAILAPPAPFPMYVLSNHTKLNGSACILYQDLLKNFAEHLRSDLYILPSSIHEVLI
;
A
#
# COMPACT_ATOMS: atom_id res chain seq x y z
N MET A 1 27.37 -15.87 9.29
CA MET A 1 27.78 -15.09 8.11
C MET A 1 27.34 -13.64 8.33
N THR A 2 28.05 -12.64 7.80
CA THR A 2 27.58 -11.25 7.92
C THR A 2 26.44 -10.98 6.96
N TYR A 3 25.59 -9.98 7.26
CA TYR A 3 24.48 -9.60 6.40
C TYR A 3 24.93 -9.23 4.98
N GLN A 4 26.06 -8.53 4.84
CA GLN A 4 26.60 -8.17 3.52
C GLN A 4 27.02 -9.42 2.71
N THR A 5 27.66 -10.39 3.38
CA THR A 5 28.03 -11.66 2.74
C THR A 5 26.79 -12.44 2.31
N PHE A 6 25.73 -12.46 3.15
CA PHE A 6 24.45 -13.08 2.85
C PHE A 6 23.82 -12.46 1.58
N LYS A 7 23.72 -11.12 1.51
CA LYS A 7 23.17 -10.44 0.32
C LYS A 7 23.93 -10.80 -0.97
N GLN A 8 25.25 -10.82 -0.92
CA GLN A 8 26.06 -11.17 -2.08
C GLN A 8 25.88 -12.64 -2.48
N GLN A 9 25.79 -13.53 -1.51
CA GLN A 9 25.57 -14.96 -1.79
C GLN A 9 24.19 -15.23 -2.40
N ILE A 10 23.12 -14.60 -1.86
CA ILE A 10 21.78 -14.67 -2.46
C ILE A 10 21.81 -14.15 -3.89
N ARG A 11 22.42 -12.97 -4.13
CA ARG A 11 22.55 -12.39 -5.45
C ARG A 11 23.24 -13.34 -6.42
N GLN A 12 24.38 -13.93 -6.02
CA GLN A 12 25.16 -14.84 -6.88
C GLN A 12 24.37 -16.11 -7.19
N SER A 13 23.77 -16.73 -6.15
CA SER A 13 22.98 -17.97 -6.34
C SER A 13 21.77 -17.76 -7.26
N LEU A 14 21.10 -16.62 -7.16
CA LEU A 14 19.99 -16.27 -8.04
C LEU A 14 20.47 -15.92 -9.46
N GLN A 15 21.63 -15.23 -9.60
CA GLN A 15 22.21 -14.95 -10.91
C GLN A 15 22.56 -16.25 -11.65
N ASP A 16 23.12 -17.22 -10.95
CA ASP A 16 23.47 -18.53 -11.51
C ASP A 16 22.19 -19.32 -11.91
N ALA A 17 21.11 -19.17 -11.12
CA ALA A 17 19.84 -19.85 -11.39
C ALA A 17 19.02 -19.22 -12.53
N PHE A 18 19.08 -17.90 -12.72
CA PHE A 18 18.35 -17.19 -13.78
C PHE A 18 19.13 -17.06 -15.08
N GLY A 19 20.46 -17.20 -15.05
CA GLY A 19 21.33 -17.10 -16.22
C GLY A 19 21.81 -15.68 -16.52
N SER A 20 22.53 -15.52 -17.62
CA SER A 20 23.23 -14.28 -18.02
C SER A 20 22.29 -13.18 -18.55
N ASP A 21 21.09 -13.56 -19.01
CA ASP A 21 20.15 -12.64 -19.66
C ASP A 21 19.38 -11.78 -18.66
N VAL A 22 19.52 -12.08 -17.37
CA VAL A 22 18.85 -11.39 -16.27
C VAL A 22 19.87 -10.63 -15.44
N SER A 23 19.51 -9.42 -15.01
CA SER A 23 20.32 -8.63 -14.07
C SER A 23 19.68 -8.57 -12.71
N ILE A 24 20.43 -8.89 -11.65
CA ILE A 24 19.98 -8.80 -10.27
C ILE A 24 20.57 -7.56 -9.60
N ILE A 25 19.72 -6.66 -9.17
CA ILE A 25 20.09 -5.42 -8.51
C ILE A 25 19.74 -5.50 -7.02
N LEU A 26 20.71 -5.10 -6.18
CA LEU A 26 20.51 -4.87 -4.75
C LEU A 26 20.53 -3.36 -4.52
N GLN A 27 19.51 -2.85 -3.84
CA GLN A 27 19.41 -1.43 -3.54
C GLN A 27 18.81 -1.20 -2.16
N ASP A 28 19.28 -0.15 -1.48
CA ASP A 28 18.67 0.34 -0.25
C ASP A 28 17.41 1.14 -0.60
N ILE A 29 16.29 0.73 -0.04
CA ILE A 29 14.98 1.35 -0.30
C ILE A 29 14.46 1.98 0.98
N LEU A 30 14.32 3.30 0.94
CA LEU A 30 13.68 4.05 2.01
C LEU A 30 12.16 3.84 1.95
N LYS A 31 11.62 3.27 3.01
CA LYS A 31 10.18 3.06 3.24
C LYS A 31 9.63 4.07 4.24
N ASN A 32 8.32 4.00 4.47
CA ASN A 32 7.66 4.79 5.51
C ASN A 32 8.34 4.61 6.87
N ASN A 33 8.30 5.64 7.70
CA ASN A 33 8.90 5.69 9.03
C ASN A 33 10.43 5.56 9.02
N ASN A 34 11.08 6.05 7.96
CA ASN A 34 12.54 6.01 7.80
C ASN A 34 13.12 4.58 7.92
N THR A 35 12.34 3.59 7.52
CA THR A 35 12.78 2.20 7.48
C THR A 35 13.58 1.96 6.21
N HIS A 36 14.83 1.52 6.35
CA HIS A 36 15.68 1.11 5.25
C HIS A 36 15.57 -0.39 5.04
N LEU A 37 15.20 -0.81 3.84
CA LEU A 37 15.11 -2.22 3.46
C LEU A 37 16.01 -2.48 2.25
N ASP A 38 16.76 -3.57 2.32
CA ASP A 38 17.55 -4.04 1.18
C ASP A 38 16.65 -4.80 0.21
N GLY A 39 16.32 -4.13 -0.90
CA GLY A 39 15.52 -4.67 -1.98
C GLY A 39 16.35 -5.41 -3.02
N LEU A 40 15.91 -6.60 -3.38
CA LEU A 40 16.42 -7.36 -4.51
C LEU A 40 15.41 -7.25 -5.65
N THR A 41 15.86 -6.80 -6.81
CA THR A 41 15.07 -6.67 -8.03
C THR A 41 15.71 -7.49 -9.16
N VAL A 42 14.89 -8.28 -9.85
CA VAL A 42 15.32 -9.12 -10.97
C VAL A 42 14.89 -8.46 -12.27
N LEU A 43 15.81 -7.89 -13.02
CA LEU A 43 15.54 -7.24 -14.31
C LEU A 43 15.65 -8.25 -15.45
N THR A 44 14.55 -8.47 -16.16
CA THR A 44 14.47 -9.34 -17.33
C THR A 44 14.30 -8.50 -18.61
N PRO A 45 15.01 -8.80 -19.69
CA PRO A 45 14.80 -8.12 -20.97
C PRO A 45 13.33 -8.13 -21.40
N GLY A 46 12.83 -6.99 -21.88
CA GLY A 46 11.44 -6.85 -22.30
C GLY A 46 10.43 -6.61 -21.18
N CYS A 47 10.84 -6.59 -19.91
CA CYS A 47 10.01 -6.20 -18.78
C CYS A 47 10.52 -4.91 -18.17
N ASN A 48 9.65 -3.92 -18.04
CA ASN A 48 9.97 -2.60 -17.47
C ASN A 48 9.57 -2.46 -16.00
N ILE A 49 8.85 -3.44 -15.46
CA ILE A 49 8.48 -3.53 -14.04
C ILE A 49 8.91 -4.89 -13.51
N SER A 50 9.43 -4.90 -12.30
CA SER A 50 9.79 -6.11 -11.59
C SER A 50 9.42 -6.01 -10.11
N PRO A 51 8.94 -7.09 -9.49
CA PRO A 51 8.72 -7.10 -8.06
C PRO A 51 10.05 -6.90 -7.32
N THR A 52 9.99 -6.12 -6.23
CA THR A 52 11.12 -5.96 -5.31
C THR A 52 10.91 -6.88 -4.11
N ILE A 53 11.89 -7.73 -3.83
CA ILE A 53 11.86 -8.68 -2.72
C ILE A 53 12.82 -8.17 -1.63
N TYR A 54 12.33 -8.01 -0.41
CA TYR A 54 13.13 -7.47 0.70
C TYR A 54 13.89 -8.57 1.42
N LEU A 55 15.21 -8.41 1.58
CA LEU A 55 16.10 -9.44 2.10
C LEU A 55 16.21 -9.45 3.63
N ASN A 56 15.70 -8.44 4.32
CA ASN A 56 15.87 -8.28 5.76
C ASN A 56 15.28 -9.48 6.54
N ASP A 57 14.05 -9.86 6.24
CA ASP A 57 13.38 -10.98 6.93
C ASP A 57 13.99 -12.33 6.54
N TYR A 58 14.48 -12.47 5.33
CA TYR A 58 15.21 -13.68 4.90
C TYR A 58 16.54 -13.85 5.64
N PHE A 59 17.20 -12.75 5.99
CA PHE A 59 18.41 -12.83 6.81
C PHE A 59 18.10 -13.31 8.22
N HIS A 60 17.04 -12.82 8.83
CA HIS A 60 16.58 -13.34 10.13
C HIS A 60 16.20 -14.82 10.06
N ALA A 61 15.54 -15.26 9.00
CA ALA A 61 15.25 -16.68 8.79
C ALA A 61 16.53 -17.52 8.66
N TYR A 62 17.54 -16.99 7.96
CA TYR A 62 18.86 -17.62 7.86
C TYR A 62 19.56 -17.71 9.23
N GLU A 63 19.55 -16.66 10.03
CA GLU A 63 20.11 -16.67 11.39
C GLU A 63 19.43 -17.71 12.29
N ASN A 64 18.15 -17.99 12.04
CA ASN A 64 17.37 -19.04 12.71
C ASN A 64 17.57 -20.44 12.11
N GLY A 65 18.57 -20.62 11.22
CA GLY A 65 18.99 -21.90 10.70
C GLY A 65 18.37 -22.32 9.37
N ARG A 66 17.63 -21.45 8.69
CA ARG A 66 17.07 -21.76 7.38
C ARG A 66 18.18 -21.80 6.31
N PRO A 67 18.29 -22.86 5.48
CA PRO A 67 19.29 -22.95 4.43
C PRO A 67 19.15 -21.87 3.36
N ILE A 68 20.27 -21.36 2.85
CA ILE A 68 20.26 -20.38 1.74
C ILE A 68 19.61 -20.93 0.49
N SER A 69 19.77 -22.22 0.19
CA SER A 69 19.14 -22.90 -0.94
C SER A 69 17.62 -22.74 -0.93
N ASP A 70 17.02 -22.90 0.25
CA ASP A 70 15.56 -22.83 0.43
C ASP A 70 15.06 -21.39 0.29
N ILE A 71 15.84 -20.44 0.83
CA ILE A 71 15.57 -19.01 0.67
C ILE A 71 15.62 -18.59 -0.81
N CYS A 72 16.67 -19.03 -1.54
CA CYS A 72 16.78 -18.75 -2.98
C CYS A 72 15.64 -19.36 -3.78
N THR A 73 15.19 -20.56 -3.42
CA THR A 73 14.06 -21.23 -4.06
C THR A 73 12.78 -20.42 -3.86
N GLU A 74 12.49 -20.02 -2.63
CA GLU A 74 11.32 -19.20 -2.32
C GLU A 74 11.35 -17.85 -3.03
N ILE A 75 12.49 -17.14 -3.01
CA ILE A 75 12.65 -15.86 -3.72
C ILE A 75 12.37 -16.04 -5.23
N ARG A 76 12.87 -17.10 -5.82
CA ARG A 76 12.62 -17.42 -7.22
C ARG A 76 11.14 -17.68 -7.49
N ASP A 77 10.49 -18.44 -6.63
CA ASP A 77 9.06 -18.78 -6.77
C ASP A 77 8.18 -17.53 -6.62
N ILE A 78 8.46 -16.69 -5.62
CA ILE A 78 7.80 -15.39 -5.44
C ILE A 78 7.98 -14.51 -6.69
N TYR A 79 9.21 -14.43 -7.22
CA TYR A 79 9.45 -13.67 -8.45
C TYR A 79 8.63 -14.22 -9.62
N GLN A 80 8.63 -15.54 -9.84
CA GLN A 80 7.90 -16.17 -10.95
C GLN A 80 6.38 -15.96 -10.86
N GLN A 81 5.83 -15.98 -9.65
CA GLN A 81 4.40 -15.77 -9.40
C GLN A 81 3.97 -14.31 -9.60
N ASN A 82 4.87 -13.36 -9.30
CA ASN A 82 4.54 -11.93 -9.28
C ASN A 82 5.14 -11.12 -10.45
N LYS A 83 5.97 -11.72 -11.28
CA LYS A 83 6.49 -11.03 -12.47
C LYS A 83 5.37 -10.77 -13.46
N PRO A 84 5.28 -9.56 -14.06
CA PRO A 84 4.33 -9.29 -15.13
C PRO A 84 4.56 -10.22 -16.31
N ALA A 85 3.49 -10.73 -16.91
CA ALA A 85 3.58 -11.56 -18.13
C ALA A 85 4.10 -10.77 -19.34
N HIS A 86 3.87 -9.45 -19.34
CA HIS A 86 4.27 -8.52 -20.39
C HIS A 86 4.79 -7.22 -19.79
N SER A 87 5.47 -6.42 -20.62
CA SER A 87 5.81 -5.04 -20.25
C SER A 87 4.53 -4.27 -19.92
N VAL A 88 4.48 -3.65 -18.76
CA VAL A 88 3.36 -2.79 -18.35
C VAL A 88 3.53 -1.44 -19.03
N ASP A 89 2.50 -0.98 -19.75
CA ASP A 89 2.54 0.35 -20.33
C ASP A 89 2.46 1.39 -19.20
N ILE A 90 3.61 2.00 -18.92
CA ILE A 90 3.73 3.13 -17.98
C ILE A 90 3.81 4.47 -18.71
N SER A 91 3.65 4.48 -20.04
CA SER A 91 3.68 5.72 -20.83
C SER A 91 2.56 6.68 -20.43
N PHE A 92 1.44 6.14 -19.89
CA PHE A 92 0.39 6.95 -19.32
C PHE A 92 0.90 7.89 -18.22
N PHE A 93 1.91 7.46 -17.45
CA PHE A 93 2.47 8.25 -16.35
C PHE A 93 3.22 9.50 -16.82
N THR A 94 3.66 9.52 -18.07
CA THR A 94 4.27 10.68 -18.69
C THR A 94 3.25 11.69 -19.25
N CYS A 95 1.98 11.29 -19.38
CA CYS A 95 0.91 12.10 -19.91
C CYS A 95 -0.01 12.55 -18.77
N TYR A 96 0.01 13.84 -18.44
CA TYR A 96 -0.76 14.37 -17.29
C TYR A 96 -2.26 14.10 -17.43
N GLU A 97 -2.83 14.22 -18.61
CA GLU A 97 -4.25 13.98 -18.88
C GLU A 97 -4.68 12.56 -18.49
N LYS A 98 -3.77 11.59 -18.60
CA LYS A 98 -4.02 10.19 -18.23
C LYS A 98 -3.79 9.91 -16.77
N VAL A 99 -2.86 10.65 -16.14
CA VAL A 99 -2.49 10.48 -14.73
C VAL A 99 -3.49 11.13 -13.79
N GLN A 100 -4.02 12.30 -14.16
CA GLN A 100 -4.81 13.14 -13.26
C GLN A 100 -5.98 12.40 -12.59
N SER A 101 -6.68 11.51 -13.31
CA SER A 101 -7.80 10.72 -12.76
C SER A 101 -7.39 9.58 -11.82
N ARG A 102 -6.08 9.31 -11.70
CA ARG A 102 -5.51 8.19 -10.92
C ARG A 102 -4.73 8.67 -9.70
N ILE A 103 -4.70 9.98 -9.47
CA ILE A 103 -4.00 10.60 -8.34
C ILE A 103 -4.87 10.49 -7.10
N ILE A 104 -4.31 9.88 -6.06
CA ILE A 104 -4.91 9.72 -4.74
C ILE A 104 -3.96 10.24 -3.65
N PHE A 105 -4.50 10.57 -2.49
CA PHE A 105 -3.68 10.88 -1.32
C PHE A 105 -3.63 9.72 -0.33
N LYS A 106 -2.62 9.73 0.53
CA LYS A 106 -2.53 8.90 1.74
C LYS A 106 -1.91 9.69 2.88
N LEU A 107 -2.08 9.18 4.11
CA LEU A 107 -1.49 9.75 5.32
C LEU A 107 -0.28 8.93 5.78
N ILE A 108 0.78 9.64 6.17
CA ILE A 108 1.96 9.06 6.81
C ILE A 108 2.38 9.92 8.00
N ASN A 109 3.12 9.37 8.95
CA ASN A 109 3.65 10.14 10.07
C ASN A 109 4.67 11.19 9.58
N TYR A 110 4.49 12.46 9.96
CA TYR A 110 5.35 13.55 9.49
C TYR A 110 6.79 13.43 10.01
N GLU A 111 6.95 13.27 11.32
CA GLU A 111 8.26 13.27 11.96
C GLU A 111 9.14 12.08 11.53
N ARG A 112 8.53 10.89 11.43
CA ARG A 112 9.22 9.67 11.02
C ARG A 112 9.56 9.61 9.54
N ASN A 113 8.99 10.49 8.72
CA ASN A 113 9.18 10.47 7.26
C ASN A 113 9.89 11.74 6.73
N LYS A 114 10.53 12.53 7.60
CA LYS A 114 11.17 13.79 7.19
C LYS A 114 12.13 13.64 6.00
N ALA A 115 12.92 12.57 5.96
CA ALA A 115 13.85 12.32 4.86
C ALA A 115 13.09 12.13 3.54
N LEU A 116 12.03 11.31 3.53
CA LEU A 116 11.17 11.09 2.37
C LEU A 116 10.46 12.39 1.94
N LEU A 117 9.96 13.15 2.91
CA LEU A 117 9.21 14.39 2.66
C LEU A 117 10.04 15.52 2.03
N THR A 118 11.37 15.42 2.00
CA THR A 118 12.21 16.37 1.24
C THR A 118 12.03 16.22 -0.27
N ASP A 119 11.69 15.02 -0.75
CA ASP A 119 11.59 14.70 -2.17
C ASP A 119 10.15 14.50 -2.68
N VAL A 120 9.17 14.45 -1.78
CA VAL A 120 7.76 14.27 -2.17
C VAL A 120 6.92 15.50 -1.85
N PRO A 121 5.98 15.89 -2.75
CA PRO A 121 5.02 16.93 -2.46
C PRO A 121 4.12 16.49 -1.31
N HIS A 122 3.94 17.37 -0.32
CA HIS A 122 3.14 17.02 0.84
C HIS A 122 2.48 18.25 1.48
N PHE A 123 1.41 18.00 2.22
CA PHE A 123 0.80 18.98 3.14
C PHE A 123 0.84 18.43 4.55
N ARG A 124 1.07 19.31 5.51
CA ARG A 124 1.02 18.91 6.92
C ARG A 124 -0.41 18.90 7.43
N PHE A 125 -0.79 17.83 8.10
CA PHE A 125 -2.05 17.65 8.79
C PHE A 125 -1.78 17.14 10.20
N LEU A 126 -1.85 18.02 11.20
CA LEU A 126 -1.47 17.74 12.60
C LEU A 126 -0.01 17.21 12.67
N ASP A 127 0.17 16.00 13.17
CA ASP A 127 1.44 15.26 13.22
C ASP A 127 1.66 14.32 12.02
N LEU A 128 0.76 14.38 11.04
CA LEU A 128 0.79 13.61 9.80
C LEU A 128 1.18 14.45 8.58
N ALA A 129 1.56 13.77 7.51
CA ALA A 129 1.75 14.34 6.19
C ALA A 129 0.78 13.69 5.19
N ILE A 130 0.10 14.50 4.41
CA ILE A 130 -0.67 14.10 3.24
C ILE A 130 0.32 13.98 2.08
N VAL A 131 0.51 12.81 1.52
CA VAL A 131 1.35 12.52 0.36
C VAL A 131 0.52 11.89 -0.74
N PHE A 132 1.04 11.84 -1.96
CA PHE A 132 0.25 11.50 -3.15
C PHE A 132 0.82 10.30 -3.88
N ASN A 133 -0.08 9.45 -4.35
CA ASN A 133 0.24 8.28 -5.16
C ASN A 133 -0.57 8.32 -6.47
N CYS A 134 -0.03 7.71 -7.52
CA CYS A 134 -0.75 7.38 -8.73
C CYS A 134 -1.08 5.89 -8.75
N LEU A 135 -2.34 5.52 -8.98
CA LEU A 135 -2.78 4.14 -9.14
C LEU A 135 -2.36 3.59 -10.50
N ILE A 136 -1.86 2.35 -10.51
CA ILE A 136 -1.48 1.61 -11.73
C ILE A 136 -2.43 0.42 -11.90
N GLY A 137 -2.78 0.10 -13.16
CA GLY A 137 -3.50 -1.12 -13.48
C GLY A 137 -5.01 -1.06 -13.25
N ILE A 138 -5.55 0.12 -12.94
CA ILE A 138 -6.99 0.36 -12.89
C ILE A 138 -7.34 1.24 -14.09
N ASP A 139 -8.10 0.73 -15.03
CA ASP A 139 -8.72 1.60 -16.02
C ASP A 139 -9.88 2.36 -15.37
N PRO A 140 -9.91 3.70 -15.47
CA PRO A 140 -11.01 4.52 -14.94
C PRO A 140 -12.38 4.07 -15.41
N ASP A 141 -12.46 3.50 -16.62
CA ASP A 141 -13.68 2.97 -17.20
C ASP A 141 -14.13 1.63 -16.58
N ASP A 142 -13.19 0.85 -16.01
CA ASP A 142 -13.52 -0.40 -15.31
C ASP A 142 -14.08 -0.15 -13.90
N ILE A 143 -13.76 1.00 -13.29
CA ILE A 143 -14.27 1.36 -11.96
C ILE A 143 -15.78 1.59 -12.01
N SER A 144 -16.29 2.19 -13.08
CA SER A 144 -17.73 2.44 -13.24
C SER A 144 -18.55 1.17 -13.48
N GLN A 145 -17.93 0.06 -13.90
CA GLN A 145 -18.60 -1.22 -14.17
C GLN A 145 -18.51 -2.22 -13.02
N SER A 146 -17.56 -2.05 -12.09
CA SER A 146 -17.35 -2.98 -10.97
C SER A 146 -18.29 -2.73 -9.77
N PHE A 147 -19.11 -1.68 -9.79
CA PHE A 147 -20.07 -1.35 -8.72
C PHE A 147 -21.48 -1.91 -8.91
N SER A 148 -21.70 -2.87 -9.81
CA SER A 148 -22.93 -3.64 -9.77
C SER A 148 -22.87 -4.60 -8.57
N GLU A 149 -23.83 -4.46 -7.65
CA GLU A 149 -23.91 -5.04 -6.31
C GLU A 149 -23.89 -6.60 -6.24
N GLU A 150 -23.68 -7.32 -7.35
CA GLU A 150 -23.87 -8.77 -7.42
C GLU A 150 -22.59 -9.62 -7.40
N LYS A 151 -21.39 -9.06 -7.21
CA LYS A 151 -20.14 -9.86 -7.16
C LYS A 151 -19.22 -9.55 -5.99
N ILE A 152 -19.75 -9.46 -4.79
CA ILE A 152 -18.94 -9.56 -3.57
C ILE A 152 -18.96 -11.03 -3.13
N SER A 153 -18.27 -11.90 -3.85
CA SER A 153 -17.86 -13.18 -3.31
C SER A 153 -16.47 -12.99 -2.68
N CYS A 154 -16.46 -13.04 -1.36
CA CYS A 154 -15.23 -13.04 -0.56
C CYS A 154 -14.40 -14.29 -0.85
N SER A 155 -13.56 -14.23 -1.86
CA SER A 155 -12.46 -15.18 -2.05
C SER A 155 -11.14 -14.44 -1.86
N PRO A 156 -10.26 -14.86 -0.93
CA PRO A 156 -8.96 -14.20 -0.68
C PRO A 156 -7.97 -14.31 -1.85
N SER A 157 -8.37 -14.89 -2.97
CA SER A 157 -7.50 -15.15 -4.14
C SER A 157 -7.74 -14.25 -5.35
N ALA A 158 -8.66 -13.27 -5.27
CA ALA A 158 -8.83 -12.25 -6.30
C ALA A 158 -8.12 -10.96 -5.89
N SER A 159 -6.82 -11.05 -5.63
CA SER A 159 -5.96 -9.88 -5.41
C SER A 159 -5.68 -9.20 -6.75
N GLY A 160 -6.58 -8.36 -7.18
CA GLY A 160 -6.24 -7.23 -8.04
C GLY A 160 -5.34 -6.31 -7.23
N SER A 161 -4.05 -6.65 -7.12
CA SER A 161 -3.07 -5.80 -6.44
C SER A 161 -2.93 -4.52 -7.24
N SER A 162 -3.69 -3.48 -6.87
CA SER A 162 -3.50 -2.16 -7.44
C SER A 162 -2.12 -1.66 -6.98
N ALA A 163 -1.17 -1.65 -7.92
CA ALA A 163 0.13 -1.07 -7.67
C ALA A 163 0.00 0.45 -7.63
N THR A 164 0.88 1.12 -6.87
CA THR A 164 0.90 2.58 -6.79
C THR A 164 2.30 3.12 -7.02
N ILE A 165 2.40 4.27 -7.68
CA ILE A 165 3.64 5.04 -7.79
C ILE A 165 3.55 6.22 -6.83
N LEU A 166 4.53 6.38 -5.94
CA LEU A 166 4.66 7.57 -5.11
C LEU A 166 5.03 8.76 -5.98
N ILE A 167 4.31 9.86 -5.81
CA ILE A 167 4.56 11.08 -6.58
C ILE A 167 5.68 11.89 -5.91
N HIS A 168 6.73 12.20 -6.67
CA HIS A 168 7.88 12.99 -6.25
C HIS A 168 7.81 14.42 -6.80
N ASN A 169 8.58 15.34 -6.22
CA ASN A 169 8.60 16.74 -6.63
C ASN A 169 8.96 16.94 -8.11
N HIS A 170 9.86 16.11 -8.66
CA HIS A 170 10.22 16.18 -10.07
C HIS A 170 9.06 15.82 -11.01
N HIS A 171 8.10 14.99 -10.58
CA HIS A 171 6.90 14.69 -11.37
C HIS A 171 6.03 15.92 -11.57
N LEU A 172 5.90 16.78 -10.56
CA LEU A 172 5.13 18.03 -10.67
C LEU A 172 5.74 18.94 -11.75
N SER A 173 7.06 19.07 -11.75
CA SER A 173 7.78 19.85 -12.76
C SER A 173 7.59 19.27 -14.16
N PHE A 174 7.60 17.95 -14.26
CA PHE A 174 7.40 17.23 -15.52
C PHE A 174 5.98 17.41 -16.07
N TRP A 175 4.96 17.38 -15.19
CA TRP A 175 3.55 17.58 -15.55
C TRP A 175 3.15 19.06 -15.61
N ASN A 176 4.04 19.97 -15.24
CA ASN A 176 3.78 21.40 -15.16
C ASN A 176 2.56 21.76 -14.31
N ILE A 177 2.46 21.15 -13.12
CA ILE A 177 1.40 21.39 -12.13
C ILE A 177 1.99 21.83 -10.80
N THR A 178 1.16 22.48 -10.00
CA THR A 178 1.52 22.87 -8.63
C THR A 178 1.15 21.78 -7.62
N LYS A 179 1.68 21.90 -6.41
CA LYS A 179 1.29 21.05 -5.28
C LYS A 179 -0.19 21.22 -4.92
N ASP A 180 -0.73 22.43 -5.06
CA ASP A 180 -2.13 22.73 -4.76
C ASP A 180 -3.07 22.09 -5.80
N ASP A 181 -2.69 22.09 -7.09
CA ASP A 181 -3.43 21.37 -8.14
C ASP A 181 -3.48 19.87 -7.85
N LEU A 182 -2.34 19.30 -7.45
CA LEU A 182 -2.23 17.90 -7.07
C LEU A 182 -3.16 17.55 -5.91
N TYR A 183 -3.21 18.40 -4.88
CA TYR A 183 -4.08 18.22 -3.73
C TYR A 183 -5.55 18.31 -4.09
N ALA A 184 -5.93 19.31 -4.88
CA ALA A 184 -7.31 19.49 -5.34
C ALA A 184 -7.81 18.26 -6.12
N LEU A 185 -6.97 17.71 -7.02
CA LEU A 185 -7.28 16.48 -7.74
C LEU A 185 -7.42 15.28 -6.81
N ALA A 186 -6.49 15.11 -5.89
CA ALA A 186 -6.52 13.99 -4.96
C ALA A 186 -7.73 14.05 -4.02
N CYS A 187 -8.14 15.23 -3.58
CA CYS A 187 -9.35 15.41 -2.77
C CYS A 187 -10.63 14.97 -3.49
N LYS A 188 -10.67 15.15 -4.81
CA LYS A 188 -11.79 14.68 -5.63
C LYS A 188 -11.71 13.18 -5.88
N ASN A 189 -10.57 12.70 -6.34
CA ASN A 189 -10.42 11.33 -6.82
C ASN A 189 -10.40 10.29 -5.69
N THR A 190 -9.78 10.62 -4.54
CA THR A 190 -9.58 9.60 -3.50
C THR A 190 -10.88 9.02 -2.97
N PRO A 191 -11.91 9.82 -2.64
CA PRO A 191 -13.19 9.26 -2.21
C PRO A 191 -13.90 8.46 -3.30
N ASP A 192 -13.75 8.86 -4.57
CA ASP A 192 -14.36 8.17 -5.71
C ASP A 192 -13.68 6.85 -6.04
N LEU A 193 -12.34 6.78 -5.89
CA LEU A 193 -11.54 5.59 -6.21
C LEU A 193 -11.36 4.65 -5.00
N GLN A 194 -11.49 5.17 -3.80
CA GLN A 194 -11.28 4.44 -2.55
C GLN A 194 -12.43 4.72 -1.57
N HIS A 195 -13.62 4.20 -1.87
CA HIS A 195 -14.77 4.39 -1.01
C HIS A 195 -14.47 4.00 0.44
N TYR A 196 -14.93 4.82 1.38
CA TYR A 196 -14.76 4.53 2.81
C TYR A 196 -15.64 3.35 3.24
N GLU A 197 -15.17 2.67 4.26
CA GLU A 197 -15.90 1.66 4.99
C GLU A 197 -15.83 1.98 6.48
N LEU A 198 -16.98 2.14 7.10
CA LEU A 198 -17.12 2.42 8.53
C LEU A 198 -17.89 1.28 9.17
N ARG A 199 -17.23 0.50 10.03
CA ARG A 199 -17.79 -0.72 10.62
C ARG A 199 -17.75 -0.66 12.14
N ASN A 200 -18.75 -1.22 12.80
CA ASN A 200 -18.68 -1.40 14.24
C ASN A 200 -17.60 -2.42 14.60
N MET A 201 -16.77 -2.11 15.62
CA MET A 201 -15.69 -2.99 16.08
C MET A 201 -16.17 -4.38 16.46
N SER A 202 -17.36 -4.48 17.10
CA SER A 202 -17.91 -5.79 17.48
C SER A 202 -18.24 -6.68 16.28
N ASP A 203 -18.60 -6.09 15.13
CA ASP A 203 -18.88 -6.87 13.93
C ASP A 203 -17.60 -7.31 13.24
N VAL A 204 -16.56 -6.45 13.24
CA VAL A 204 -15.23 -6.82 12.77
C VAL A 204 -14.66 -7.96 13.60
N LEU A 205 -14.78 -7.90 14.93
CA LEU A 205 -14.29 -8.95 15.83
C LEU A 205 -15.05 -10.28 15.64
N LYS A 206 -16.37 -10.24 15.45
CA LYS A 206 -17.15 -11.45 15.17
C LYS A 206 -16.69 -12.14 13.88
N GLU A 207 -16.43 -11.36 12.84
CA GLU A 207 -15.93 -11.88 11.56
C GLU A 207 -14.56 -12.55 11.69
N LEU A 208 -13.66 -11.94 12.47
CA LEU A 208 -12.31 -12.48 12.70
C LEU A 208 -12.30 -13.74 13.60
N LEU A 209 -13.30 -13.87 14.49
CA LEU A 209 -13.38 -14.98 15.46
C LEU A 209 -14.29 -16.12 14.98
N SER A 210 -14.98 -15.98 13.85
CA SER A 210 -15.98 -16.94 13.37
C SER A 210 -15.41 -18.28 12.90
N ASP A 211 -14.07 -18.42 12.80
CA ASP A 211 -13.45 -19.67 12.30
C ASP A 211 -13.14 -20.73 13.37
N ASP A 212 -13.10 -20.42 14.68
CA ASP A 212 -12.70 -21.44 15.67
C ASP A 212 -13.32 -21.40 17.09
N ASP A 213 -13.99 -20.32 17.54
CA ASP A 213 -14.46 -20.24 18.94
C ASP A 213 -15.77 -19.46 19.11
N SER A 214 -16.89 -20.16 18.95
CA SER A 214 -18.23 -19.61 19.22
C SER A 214 -18.51 -19.30 20.71
N SER A 215 -17.58 -19.60 21.62
CA SER A 215 -17.71 -19.36 23.06
C SER A 215 -17.16 -18.01 23.53
N ALA A 216 -16.33 -17.34 22.73
CA ALA A 216 -15.73 -16.04 23.07
C ALA A 216 -16.67 -14.84 22.82
N ILE A 217 -17.81 -15.04 22.19
CA ILE A 217 -18.76 -13.99 21.76
C ILE A 217 -19.64 -13.47 22.90
N LEU A 218 -19.51 -14.00 24.11
CA LEU A 218 -20.25 -13.55 25.31
C LEU A 218 -19.53 -12.43 26.09
N ALA A 219 -18.57 -11.74 25.48
CA ALA A 219 -18.08 -10.53 26.09
C ALA A 219 -19.22 -9.50 26.18
N PRO A 220 -19.44 -8.89 27.35
CA PRO A 220 -20.45 -7.85 27.50
C PRO A 220 -20.17 -6.75 26.46
N PRO A 221 -21.21 -6.11 25.88
CA PRO A 221 -21.01 -5.04 24.94
C PRO A 221 -20.07 -4.01 25.54
N ALA A 222 -19.07 -3.59 24.77
CA ALA A 222 -18.14 -2.58 25.22
C ALA A 222 -18.92 -1.35 25.74
N PRO A 223 -18.52 -0.75 26.87
CA PRO A 223 -19.25 0.35 27.47
C PRO A 223 -19.35 1.58 26.55
N PHE A 224 -18.54 1.62 25.52
CA PHE A 224 -18.54 2.67 24.49
C PHE A 224 -18.55 2.03 23.12
N PRO A 225 -19.36 2.57 22.17
CA PRO A 225 -19.30 2.12 20.79
C PRO A 225 -17.95 2.48 20.19
N MET A 226 -17.33 1.53 19.51
CA MET A 226 -16.09 1.72 18.76
C MET A 226 -16.32 1.34 17.31
N TYR A 227 -15.72 2.12 16.42
CA TYR A 227 -15.83 1.90 14.98
C TYR A 227 -14.46 1.84 14.35
N VAL A 228 -14.34 1.07 13.27
CA VAL A 228 -13.16 1.01 12.40
C VAL A 228 -13.49 1.76 11.13
N LEU A 229 -12.75 2.81 10.85
CA LEU A 229 -12.82 3.54 9.58
C LEU A 229 -11.62 3.16 8.72
N SER A 230 -11.91 2.64 7.55
CA SER A 230 -10.94 2.30 6.51
C SER A 230 -11.54 2.57 5.13
N ASN A 231 -10.88 2.13 4.07
CA ASN A 231 -11.47 2.05 2.74
C ASN A 231 -11.75 0.58 2.36
N HIS A 232 -12.50 0.36 1.28
CA HIS A 232 -12.89 -0.97 0.81
C HIS A 232 -11.68 -1.87 0.46
N THR A 233 -10.54 -1.29 0.05
CA THR A 233 -9.32 -2.03 -0.27
C THR A 233 -8.48 -2.40 0.95
N LYS A 234 -8.78 -1.83 2.12
CA LYS A 234 -7.99 -1.94 3.36
C LYS A 234 -6.54 -1.45 3.21
N LEU A 235 -6.25 -0.65 2.19
CA LEU A 235 -4.91 -0.09 1.91
C LEU A 235 -4.93 1.43 2.05
N ASN A 236 -4.09 1.97 2.97
CA ASN A 236 -4.01 3.41 3.28
C ASN A 236 -5.34 4.04 3.72
N GLY A 237 -6.26 3.26 4.25
CA GLY A 237 -7.62 3.69 4.60
C GLY A 237 -7.69 4.70 5.75
N SER A 238 -6.62 4.91 6.53
CA SER A 238 -6.54 6.03 7.49
C SER A 238 -6.78 7.38 6.83
N ALA A 239 -6.52 7.51 5.54
CA ALA A 239 -6.76 8.71 4.75
C ALA A 239 -8.26 9.10 4.66
N CYS A 240 -9.19 8.18 4.93
CA CYS A 240 -10.62 8.46 4.94
C CYS A 240 -11.04 9.55 5.95
N ILE A 241 -10.22 9.83 6.98
CA ILE A 241 -10.47 10.96 7.91
C ILE A 241 -10.46 12.32 7.21
N LEU A 242 -9.86 12.42 6.03
CA LEU A 242 -9.80 13.63 5.21
C LEU A 242 -10.97 13.76 4.23
N TYR A 243 -11.86 12.77 4.15
CA TYR A 243 -12.99 12.84 3.25
C TYR A 243 -13.98 13.91 3.72
N GLN A 244 -14.38 14.73 2.76
CA GLN A 244 -15.24 15.87 3.05
C GLN A 244 -16.50 15.43 3.78
N ASP A 245 -16.84 16.12 4.86
CA ASP A 245 -18.03 15.95 5.69
C ASP A 245 -18.23 14.55 6.32
N LEU A 246 -17.36 13.56 6.06
CA LEU A 246 -17.52 12.20 6.57
C LEU A 246 -17.62 12.16 8.11
N LEU A 247 -16.61 12.68 8.78
CA LEU A 247 -16.57 12.67 10.26
C LEU A 247 -17.66 13.54 10.86
N LYS A 248 -17.95 14.69 10.22
CA LYS A 248 -19.02 15.59 10.65
C LYS A 248 -20.37 14.89 10.60
N ASN A 249 -20.73 14.31 9.45
CA ASN A 249 -21.99 13.60 9.28
C ASN A 249 -22.12 12.43 10.25
N PHE A 250 -21.01 11.74 10.52
CA PHE A 250 -20.99 10.64 11.49
C PHE A 250 -21.19 11.13 12.93
N ALA A 251 -20.53 12.22 13.34
CA ALA A 251 -20.74 12.84 14.66
C ALA A 251 -22.19 13.31 14.84
N GLU A 252 -22.77 13.95 13.82
CA GLU A 252 -24.18 14.36 13.81
C GLU A 252 -25.14 13.17 13.93
N HIS A 253 -24.84 12.07 13.23
CA HIS A 253 -25.63 10.84 13.31
C HIS A 253 -25.60 10.23 14.72
N LEU A 254 -24.43 10.17 15.35
CA LEU A 254 -24.28 9.67 16.72
C LEU A 254 -24.72 10.67 17.78
N ARG A 255 -24.87 11.95 17.42
CA ARG A 255 -25.12 13.06 18.35
C ARG A 255 -24.08 13.14 19.47
N SER A 256 -22.82 12.90 19.13
CA SER A 256 -21.71 12.83 20.08
C SER A 256 -20.43 13.34 19.44
N ASP A 257 -19.50 13.77 20.29
CA ASP A 257 -18.13 14.03 19.88
C ASP A 257 -17.44 12.72 19.47
N LEU A 258 -16.50 12.82 18.52
CA LEU A 258 -15.71 11.69 18.05
C LEU A 258 -14.28 11.78 18.57
N TYR A 259 -13.76 10.68 19.07
CA TYR A 259 -12.35 10.51 19.41
C TYR A 259 -11.70 9.64 18.34
N ILE A 260 -10.74 10.21 17.63
CA ILE A 260 -10.04 9.51 16.54
C ILE A 260 -8.72 8.97 17.07
N LEU A 261 -8.58 7.67 17.09
CA LEU A 261 -7.40 6.95 17.55
C LEU A 261 -6.65 6.37 16.36
N PRO A 262 -5.45 6.90 16.02
CA PRO A 262 -4.63 6.33 14.96
C PRO A 262 -4.23 4.89 15.32
N SER A 263 -4.61 3.94 14.47
CA SER A 263 -4.24 2.52 14.60
C SER A 263 -3.08 2.18 13.66
N SER A 264 -3.26 2.42 12.39
CA SER A 264 -2.25 2.17 11.35
C SER A 264 -2.40 3.14 10.18
N ILE A 265 -1.57 3.00 9.16
CA ILE A 265 -1.78 3.71 7.87
C ILE A 265 -3.01 3.18 7.13
N HIS A 266 -3.53 2.03 7.52
CA HIS A 266 -4.62 1.35 6.84
C HIS A 266 -5.99 1.66 7.43
N GLU A 267 -6.03 2.10 8.71
CA GLU A 267 -7.28 2.30 9.44
C GLU A 267 -7.12 3.25 10.62
N VAL A 268 -8.23 3.81 11.06
CA VAL A 268 -8.34 4.53 12.33
C VAL A 268 -9.51 3.97 13.13
N LEU A 269 -9.43 4.08 14.45
CA LEU A 269 -10.53 3.76 15.37
C LEU A 269 -11.23 5.07 15.75
N ILE A 270 -12.54 4.99 15.88
CA ILE A 270 -13.40 6.10 16.28
C ILE A 270 -14.27 5.68 17.45
#